data_da8f24c47ee91d7919e4f41c87fa4f8c
#
_entry.id   da8f24c47ee91d7919e4f41c87fa4f8c
#
_cell.length_a   1.000
_cell.length_b   1.000
_cell.length_c   1.000
_cell.angle_alpha   90.00
_cell.angle_beta   90.00
_cell.angle_gamma   90.00
#
_symmetry.space_group_name_H-M   'P 1'
#
loop_
_entity.id
_entity.type
_entity.pdbx_description
1 polymer ?
#
loop_
_entity_poly.entity_id
_entity_poly.type
_entity_poly.pdbx_seq_one_letter_code
_entity_poly.pdbx_strand_id
1 'polypeptide(L)'
;VSATPFSAPLTEAIAEAEKLVAAAPHIETEADLLEGLQYLAGCVAGCMHLAFDYERDHPFLQSGTGPFTKMGLDNPDTLYFGTRVQPDRDYVVTGRRGTTTDLSFQVLGGEYTDDNVPASQIAFDDRELDIAPDGTFGWQLRPTSPGQLVIREVYGDWSQQRGTLAVSRLDTAGTAPPPLSRQTIEKRYATAGKQLVSRVKTWLQFPQWFYLNIPVNTMVAPRLTPGGLATQYSSAGHFELRPDQALVITVPVSDAPYLGFQLGSMWYISLDYINHQTSLNNGQAQADPDGKVRIVVADQNPGVTNWVETLGHRRGFLQFRWQRVSRQLTQADGPTVELVDFDAIPAALPYLEHNKISEGAWRARIALRQQQIATRMLG
;
A
#
# COMPACT_ATOMS: atom_id res chain seq x y z
N VAL A 1 28.04 -8.82 36.91
CA VAL A 1 27.37 -9.47 35.76
C VAL A 1 26.61 -8.34 35.03
N SER A 2 27.15 -7.90 33.89
CA SER A 2 26.43 -6.97 33.02
C SER A 2 25.17 -7.69 32.51
N ALA A 3 24.01 -7.27 32.98
CA ALA A 3 22.75 -7.84 32.49
C ALA A 3 22.62 -7.49 30.98
N THR A 4 22.33 -8.47 30.15
CA THR A 4 22.05 -8.24 28.72
C THR A 4 20.96 -7.18 28.59
N PRO A 5 21.14 -6.13 27.77
CA PRO A 5 20.12 -5.11 27.58
C PRO A 5 18.80 -5.72 27.05
N PHE A 6 17.66 -5.22 27.52
CA PHE A 6 16.35 -5.68 27.04
C PHE A 6 16.17 -5.51 25.52
N SER A 7 16.80 -4.48 24.95
CA SER A 7 16.75 -4.18 23.52
C SER A 7 17.70 -5.02 22.67
N ALA A 8 18.56 -5.86 23.27
CA ALA A 8 19.56 -6.63 22.51
C ALA A 8 18.96 -7.43 21.34
N PRO A 9 17.82 -8.15 21.47
CA PRO A 9 17.24 -8.88 20.34
C PRO A 9 16.83 -7.97 19.18
N LEU A 10 16.40 -6.75 19.45
CA LEU A 10 16.07 -5.77 18.39
C LEU A 10 17.34 -5.20 17.76
N THR A 11 18.35 -4.87 18.56
CA THR A 11 19.63 -4.33 18.04
C THR A 11 20.33 -5.34 17.12
N GLU A 12 20.34 -6.61 17.52
CA GLU A 12 20.88 -7.70 16.70
C GLU A 12 20.07 -7.89 15.42
N ALA A 13 18.73 -7.81 15.49
CA ALA A 13 17.84 -7.90 14.35
C ALA A 13 18.01 -6.74 13.35
N ILE A 14 18.27 -5.52 13.85
CA ILE A 14 18.57 -4.37 12.98
C ILE A 14 19.86 -4.64 12.19
N ALA A 15 20.92 -5.12 12.84
CA ALA A 15 22.17 -5.43 12.16
C ALA A 15 22.04 -6.59 11.15
N GLU A 16 21.18 -7.59 11.45
CA GLU A 16 20.86 -8.67 10.51
C GLU A 16 20.05 -8.15 9.31
N ALA A 17 19.03 -7.35 9.55
CA ALA A 17 18.19 -6.76 8.52
C ALA A 17 18.99 -5.82 7.59
N GLU A 18 19.94 -5.05 8.13
CA GLU A 18 20.84 -4.20 7.34
C GLU A 18 21.72 -5.04 6.39
N LYS A 19 22.22 -6.19 6.85
CA LYS A 19 22.96 -7.12 5.99
C LYS A 19 22.09 -7.69 4.86
N LEU A 20 20.81 -8.01 5.15
CA LEU A 20 19.87 -8.46 4.12
C LEU A 20 19.59 -7.36 3.10
N VAL A 21 19.43 -6.12 3.56
CA VAL A 21 19.28 -4.95 2.68
C VAL A 21 20.53 -4.77 1.83
N ALA A 22 21.72 -4.75 2.41
CA ALA A 22 22.97 -4.55 1.67
C ALA A 22 23.28 -5.68 0.67
N ALA A 23 22.74 -6.88 0.89
CA ALA A 23 22.90 -8.03 0.01
C ALA A 23 21.74 -8.22 -1.00
N ALA A 24 20.78 -7.29 -1.06
CA ALA A 24 19.62 -7.44 -1.93
C ALA A 24 20.03 -7.47 -3.41
N PRO A 25 19.52 -8.45 -4.20
CA PRO A 25 20.01 -8.72 -5.56
C PRO A 25 19.69 -7.61 -6.58
N HIS A 26 18.80 -6.70 -6.23
CA HIS A 26 18.38 -5.60 -7.11
C HIS A 26 19.20 -4.31 -6.92
N ILE A 27 20.14 -4.28 -5.99
CA ILE A 27 21.01 -3.10 -5.80
C ILE A 27 22.00 -3.05 -6.96
N GLU A 28 21.91 -1.99 -7.76
CA GLU A 28 22.85 -1.69 -8.86
C GLU A 28 23.58 -0.36 -8.63
N THR A 29 22.98 0.52 -7.84
CA THR A 29 23.46 1.88 -7.58
C THR A 29 23.52 2.19 -6.10
N GLU A 30 24.26 3.23 -5.72
CA GLU A 30 24.25 3.76 -4.37
C GLU A 30 22.84 4.26 -3.97
N ALA A 31 22.07 4.80 -4.91
CA ALA A 31 20.70 5.25 -4.65
C ALA A 31 19.79 4.09 -4.24
N ASP A 32 19.90 2.92 -4.87
CA ASP A 32 19.15 1.72 -4.48
C ASP A 32 19.46 1.30 -3.04
N LEU A 33 20.75 1.35 -2.66
CA LEU A 33 21.16 1.02 -1.29
C LEU A 33 20.61 2.04 -0.28
N LEU A 34 20.72 3.34 -0.56
CA LEU A 34 20.23 4.39 0.33
C LEU A 34 18.71 4.32 0.52
N GLU A 35 17.95 4.05 -0.54
CA GLU A 35 16.51 3.78 -0.43
C GLU A 35 16.23 2.56 0.44
N GLY A 36 17.00 1.50 0.30
CA GLY A 36 16.91 0.29 1.13
C GLY A 36 17.16 0.56 2.61
N LEU A 37 18.14 1.39 2.94
CA LEU A 37 18.42 1.79 4.33
C LEU A 37 17.31 2.69 4.89
N GLN A 38 16.71 3.55 4.07
CA GLN A 38 15.53 4.33 4.46
C GLN A 38 14.31 3.43 4.66
N TYR A 39 14.10 2.45 3.78
CA TYR A 39 13.07 1.41 3.93
C TYR A 39 13.24 0.63 5.24
N LEU A 40 14.49 0.24 5.59
CA LEU A 40 14.80 -0.43 6.85
C LEU A 40 14.38 0.39 8.07
N ALA A 41 14.65 1.71 8.06
CA ALA A 41 14.22 2.60 9.14
C ALA A 41 12.69 2.60 9.32
N GLY A 42 11.93 2.64 8.21
CA GLY A 42 10.47 2.49 8.21
C GLY A 42 10.01 1.12 8.76
N CYS A 43 10.72 0.05 8.40
CA CYS A 43 10.45 -1.30 8.95
C CYS A 43 10.67 -1.36 10.46
N VAL A 44 11.74 -0.77 10.98
CA VAL A 44 12.01 -0.69 12.43
C VAL A 44 10.85 0.04 13.13
N ALA A 45 10.47 1.22 12.64
CA ALA A 45 9.35 2.00 13.20
C ALA A 45 8.06 1.18 13.21
N GLY A 46 7.68 0.59 12.08
CA GLY A 46 6.46 -0.22 11.97
C GLY A 46 6.47 -1.46 12.87
N CYS A 47 7.61 -2.13 13.05
CA CYS A 47 7.72 -3.28 13.95
C CYS A 47 7.64 -2.87 15.44
N MET A 48 8.17 -1.70 15.80
CA MET A 48 8.02 -1.15 17.14
C MET A 48 6.55 -0.84 17.46
N HIS A 49 5.85 -0.16 16.56
CA HIS A 49 4.40 0.06 16.70
C HIS A 49 3.64 -1.26 16.91
N LEU A 50 3.86 -2.25 16.05
CA LEU A 50 3.20 -3.54 16.17
C LEU A 50 3.51 -4.32 17.45
N ALA A 51 4.66 -4.10 18.05
CA ALA A 51 5.10 -4.82 19.26
C ALA A 51 4.75 -4.09 20.57
N PHE A 52 4.63 -2.74 20.53
CA PHE A 52 4.55 -1.95 21.77
C PHE A 52 3.26 -1.15 21.93
N ASP A 53 2.55 -0.79 20.84
CA ASP A 53 1.47 0.18 20.93
C ASP A 53 0.13 -0.41 21.42
N TYR A 54 -0.05 -1.74 21.44
CA TYR A 54 -1.27 -2.36 21.93
C TYR A 54 -1.07 -3.73 22.61
N GLU A 55 -2.04 -4.10 23.42
CA GLU A 55 -2.13 -5.42 24.04
C GLU A 55 -3.09 -6.32 23.24
N ARG A 56 -2.81 -7.64 23.18
CA ARG A 56 -3.68 -8.59 22.48
C ARG A 56 -5.09 -8.69 23.07
N ASP A 57 -5.17 -8.51 24.38
CA ASP A 57 -6.43 -8.62 25.12
C ASP A 57 -7.19 -7.29 25.17
N HIS A 58 -6.54 -6.19 24.83
CA HIS A 58 -7.08 -4.85 24.72
C HIS A 58 -6.68 -4.28 23.35
N PRO A 59 -7.32 -4.75 22.27
CA PRO A 59 -6.91 -4.39 20.90
C PRO A 59 -7.13 -2.90 20.65
N PHE A 60 -6.23 -2.33 19.85
CA PHE A 60 -6.28 -0.96 19.38
C PHE A 60 -5.90 -0.93 17.90
N LEU A 61 -6.62 -0.16 17.08
CA LEU A 61 -6.30 -0.03 15.66
C LEU A 61 -5.07 0.85 15.48
N GLN A 62 -4.06 0.32 14.83
CA GLN A 62 -2.81 0.99 14.53
C GLN A 62 -2.63 1.16 13.02
N SER A 63 -2.02 2.26 12.60
CA SER A 63 -1.58 2.45 11.22
C SER A 63 -0.12 2.01 11.09
N GLY A 64 0.09 0.72 10.83
CA GLY A 64 1.43 0.15 10.65
C GLY A 64 2.02 0.35 9.25
N THR A 65 1.24 0.90 8.32
CA THR A 65 1.63 1.19 6.93
C THR A 65 1.19 2.59 6.57
N GLY A 66 2.14 3.42 6.21
CA GLY A 66 1.92 4.82 5.85
C GLY A 66 3.13 5.39 5.12
N PRO A 67 3.20 6.69 4.84
CA PRO A 67 4.24 7.28 4.01
C PRO A 67 5.67 7.10 4.53
N PHE A 68 5.82 6.87 5.84
CA PHE A 68 7.12 6.69 6.51
C PHE A 68 7.35 5.26 7.03
N THR A 69 6.37 4.38 6.90
CA THR A 69 6.42 2.97 7.30
C THR A 69 5.91 2.07 6.17
N LYS A 70 6.35 2.37 4.95
CA LYS A 70 5.93 1.70 3.72
C LYS A 70 6.25 0.22 3.73
N MET A 71 5.37 -0.61 3.15
CA MET A 71 5.60 -2.04 2.93
C MET A 71 4.57 -2.63 1.96
N GLY A 72 4.95 -3.71 1.29
CA GLY A 72 4.01 -4.54 0.55
C GLY A 72 3.34 -3.82 -0.63
N LEU A 73 4.09 -2.94 -1.30
CA LEU A 73 3.59 -2.06 -2.36
C LEU A 73 2.32 -1.31 -1.91
N ASP A 74 2.45 -0.60 -0.80
CA ASP A 74 1.40 0.21 -0.18
C ASP A 74 0.73 1.13 -1.20
N ASN A 75 -0.60 1.22 -1.11
CA ASN A 75 -1.37 2.06 -2.02
C ASN A 75 -1.37 3.52 -1.51
N PRO A 76 -0.87 4.50 -2.31
CA PRO A 76 -0.88 5.92 -1.97
C PRO A 76 -2.27 6.50 -1.64
N ASP A 77 -3.33 5.86 -2.17
CA ASP A 77 -4.71 6.29 -1.98
C ASP A 77 -5.37 5.66 -0.73
N THR A 78 -4.64 4.86 0.07
CA THR A 78 -5.21 4.07 1.15
C THR A 78 -4.63 4.43 2.51
N LEU A 79 -5.51 4.58 3.51
CA LEU A 79 -5.14 4.48 4.92
C LEU A 79 -5.34 3.04 5.38
N TYR A 80 -4.35 2.52 6.11
CA TYR A 80 -4.36 1.17 6.63
C TYR A 80 -4.47 1.20 8.15
N PHE A 81 -5.42 0.44 8.69
CA PHE A 81 -5.57 0.24 10.12
C PHE A 81 -5.55 -1.24 10.42
N GLY A 82 -4.93 -1.64 11.50
CA GLY A 82 -4.86 -3.05 11.83
C GLY A 82 -4.72 -3.33 13.31
N THR A 83 -5.08 -4.54 13.69
CA THR A 83 -4.81 -5.10 15.02
C THR A 83 -4.71 -6.61 14.92
N ARG A 84 -4.06 -7.24 15.90
CA ARG A 84 -4.02 -8.69 16.00
C ARG A 84 -5.31 -9.21 16.61
N VAL A 85 -5.79 -10.34 16.09
CA VAL A 85 -6.98 -11.03 16.61
C VAL A 85 -6.62 -12.46 17.00
N GLN A 86 -7.34 -12.98 18.00
CA GLN A 86 -7.20 -14.32 18.54
C GLN A 86 -8.41 -15.19 18.18
N PRO A 87 -8.22 -16.50 17.98
CA PRO A 87 -9.34 -17.40 17.73
C PRO A 87 -10.28 -17.47 18.92
N ASP A 88 -11.53 -17.81 18.64
CA ASP A 88 -12.57 -18.05 19.64
C ASP A 88 -12.79 -16.87 20.63
N ARG A 89 -12.51 -15.65 20.19
CA ARG A 89 -12.80 -14.41 20.91
C ARG A 89 -13.74 -13.55 20.09
N ASP A 90 -14.69 -12.92 20.77
CA ASP A 90 -15.64 -12.02 20.16
C ASP A 90 -15.11 -10.59 20.17
N TYR A 91 -15.04 -9.99 19.00
CA TYR A 91 -14.64 -8.60 18.79
C TYR A 91 -15.82 -7.81 18.22
N VAL A 92 -15.84 -6.54 18.49
CA VAL A 92 -16.70 -5.57 17.82
C VAL A 92 -15.84 -4.45 17.23
N VAL A 93 -16.06 -4.17 15.96
CA VAL A 93 -15.57 -2.97 15.29
C VAL A 93 -16.72 -1.98 15.21
N THR A 94 -16.53 -0.78 15.72
CA THR A 94 -17.51 0.29 15.64
C THR A 94 -16.88 1.49 14.93
N GLY A 95 -17.71 2.31 14.31
CA GLY A 95 -17.21 3.50 13.63
C GLY A 95 -18.32 4.39 13.11
N ARG A 96 -17.88 5.46 12.47
CA ARG A 96 -18.72 6.35 11.67
C ARG A 96 -18.11 6.46 10.28
N ARG A 97 -18.89 6.16 9.26
CA ARG A 97 -18.47 6.25 7.86
C ARG A 97 -18.12 7.67 7.49
N GLY A 98 -16.94 7.88 6.86
CA GLY A 98 -16.55 9.12 6.22
C GLY A 98 -17.07 9.23 4.77
N THR A 99 -16.45 10.10 3.99
CA THR A 99 -16.81 10.32 2.58
C THR A 99 -15.89 9.60 1.59
N THR A 100 -14.91 8.82 2.08
CA THR A 100 -13.97 8.07 1.25
C THR A 100 -14.68 7.09 0.32
N THR A 101 -14.06 6.79 -0.82
CA THR A 101 -14.69 5.96 -1.86
C THR A 101 -14.94 4.54 -1.41
N ASP A 102 -14.02 3.95 -0.63
CA ASP A 102 -14.16 2.58 -0.14
C ASP A 102 -13.70 2.44 1.31
N LEU A 103 -14.40 1.62 2.06
CA LEU A 103 -14.00 1.14 3.39
C LEU A 103 -14.10 -0.37 3.39
N SER A 104 -12.98 -1.06 3.46
CA SER A 104 -12.94 -2.52 3.37
C SER A 104 -12.31 -3.17 4.60
N PHE A 105 -12.81 -4.35 4.92
CA PHE A 105 -12.46 -5.15 6.10
C PHE A 105 -11.92 -6.49 5.65
N GLN A 106 -10.82 -6.93 6.25
CA GLN A 106 -10.24 -8.23 5.99
C GLN A 106 -9.67 -8.84 7.28
N VAL A 107 -9.96 -10.10 7.53
CA VAL A 107 -9.29 -10.89 8.56
C VAL A 107 -8.36 -11.89 7.86
N LEU A 108 -7.07 -11.73 8.08
CA LEU A 108 -6.04 -12.63 7.58
C LEU A 108 -5.74 -13.71 8.62
N GLY A 109 -5.65 -14.96 8.19
CA GLY A 109 -5.25 -16.10 9.02
C GLY A 109 -3.74 -16.32 8.99
N GLY A 110 -3.04 -15.85 10.02
CA GLY A 110 -1.59 -15.93 10.09
C GLY A 110 -0.88 -14.63 9.71
N GLU A 111 0.36 -14.73 9.32
CA GLU A 111 1.24 -13.62 8.96
C GLU A 111 1.89 -13.87 7.60
N TYR A 112 2.30 -12.79 6.93
CA TYR A 112 3.17 -12.87 5.76
C TYR A 112 4.58 -13.26 6.22
N THR A 113 5.15 -14.23 5.53
CA THR A 113 6.55 -14.66 5.70
C THR A 113 7.20 -14.87 4.34
N ASP A 114 8.49 -15.13 4.29
CA ASP A 114 9.23 -15.39 3.06
C ASP A 114 8.86 -16.73 2.37
N ASP A 115 8.02 -17.54 3.01
CA ASP A 115 7.51 -18.81 2.49
C ASP A 115 5.97 -18.92 2.51
N ASN A 116 5.26 -17.91 3.05
CA ASN A 116 3.81 -17.96 3.22
C ASN A 116 3.10 -16.64 2.93
N VAL A 117 1.97 -16.75 2.25
CA VAL A 117 0.98 -15.68 2.09
C VAL A 117 -0.28 -16.08 2.87
N PRO A 118 -0.71 -15.29 3.87
CA PRO A 118 -1.84 -15.68 4.72
C PRO A 118 -3.15 -15.72 3.93
N ALA A 119 -3.95 -16.73 4.20
CA ALA A 119 -5.29 -16.85 3.63
C ALA A 119 -6.23 -15.81 4.24
N SER A 120 -7.14 -15.27 3.44
CA SER A 120 -8.23 -14.43 3.94
C SER A 120 -9.32 -15.29 4.57
N GLN A 121 -9.63 -15.06 5.84
CA GLN A 121 -10.78 -15.70 6.53
C GLN A 121 -12.08 -14.96 6.21
N ILE A 122 -12.02 -13.64 6.19
CA ILE A 122 -13.15 -12.73 5.96
C ILE A 122 -12.63 -11.60 5.10
N ALA A 123 -13.39 -11.19 4.08
CA ALA A 123 -13.14 -9.99 3.31
C ALA A 123 -14.43 -9.45 2.70
N PHE A 124 -14.74 -8.18 2.98
CA PHE A 124 -15.91 -7.48 2.48
C PHE A 124 -15.68 -5.96 2.52
N ASP A 125 -16.61 -5.20 1.96
CA ASP A 125 -16.59 -3.72 2.04
C ASP A 125 -17.88 -3.18 2.72
N ASP A 126 -17.89 -1.87 2.97
CA ASP A 126 -18.93 -1.18 3.71
C ASP A 126 -20.35 -1.29 3.11
N ARG A 127 -20.50 -1.78 1.86
CA ARG A 127 -21.81 -2.09 1.26
C ARG A 127 -22.53 -3.25 1.95
N GLU A 128 -21.78 -4.09 2.68
CA GLU A 128 -22.31 -5.23 3.44
C GLU A 128 -22.61 -4.87 4.91
N LEU A 129 -22.33 -3.63 5.33
CA LEU A 129 -22.62 -3.14 6.67
C LEU A 129 -24.01 -2.48 6.73
N ASP A 130 -24.67 -2.65 7.87
CA ASP A 130 -25.84 -1.84 8.23
C ASP A 130 -25.34 -0.49 8.81
N ILE A 131 -25.36 0.55 7.96
CA ILE A 131 -24.91 1.89 8.32
C ILE A 131 -26.13 2.76 8.59
N ALA A 132 -26.22 3.29 9.82
CA ALA A 132 -27.29 4.18 10.22
C ALA A 132 -27.25 5.52 9.45
N PRO A 133 -28.39 6.27 9.41
CA PRO A 133 -28.44 7.56 8.69
C PRO A 133 -27.41 8.60 9.15
N ASP A 134 -26.93 8.53 10.39
CA ASP A 134 -25.89 9.38 10.93
C ASP A 134 -24.45 8.90 10.59
N GLY A 135 -24.36 7.79 9.84
CA GLY A 135 -23.10 7.18 9.43
C GLY A 135 -22.53 6.16 10.43
N THR A 136 -23.14 5.95 11.59
CA THR A 136 -22.65 5.01 12.57
C THR A 136 -22.87 3.56 12.12
N PHE A 137 -21.94 2.68 12.47
CA PHE A 137 -22.03 1.24 12.19
C PHE A 137 -21.35 0.42 13.28
N GLY A 138 -21.72 -0.87 13.35
CA GLY A 138 -21.06 -1.87 14.17
C GLY A 138 -20.96 -3.20 13.44
N TRP A 139 -19.84 -3.88 13.59
CA TRP A 139 -19.61 -5.20 13.03
C TRP A 139 -18.96 -6.10 14.08
N GLN A 140 -19.57 -7.27 14.30
CA GLN A 140 -19.04 -8.29 15.20
C GLN A 140 -18.30 -9.36 14.41
N LEU A 141 -17.16 -9.79 14.93
CA LEU A 141 -16.38 -10.87 14.34
C LEU A 141 -15.84 -11.83 15.39
N ARG A 142 -15.73 -13.10 15.00
CA ARG A 142 -15.11 -14.17 15.78
C ARG A 142 -14.13 -14.92 14.88
N PRO A 143 -12.82 -14.61 14.96
CA PRO A 143 -11.80 -15.27 14.14
C PRO A 143 -11.73 -16.78 14.45
N THR A 144 -11.43 -17.58 13.44
CA THR A 144 -11.28 -19.03 13.57
C THR A 144 -9.82 -19.46 13.77
N SER A 145 -8.88 -18.57 13.47
CA SER A 145 -7.45 -18.78 13.70
C SER A 145 -6.77 -17.48 14.15
N PRO A 146 -5.57 -17.54 14.74
CA PRO A 146 -4.78 -16.35 15.02
C PRO A 146 -4.49 -15.58 13.75
N GLY A 147 -4.56 -14.25 13.79
CA GLY A 147 -4.32 -13.45 12.59
C GLY A 147 -4.37 -11.96 12.81
N GLN A 148 -4.68 -11.26 11.75
CA GLN A 148 -4.77 -9.80 11.73
C GLN A 148 -6.11 -9.34 11.14
N LEU A 149 -6.78 -8.45 11.85
CA LEU A 149 -7.79 -7.58 11.27
C LEU A 149 -7.09 -6.44 10.54
N VAL A 150 -7.37 -6.25 9.28
CA VAL A 150 -6.88 -5.14 8.45
C VAL A 150 -8.08 -4.39 7.89
N ILE A 151 -8.15 -3.10 8.17
CA ILE A 151 -9.17 -2.20 7.64
C ILE A 151 -8.48 -1.23 6.70
N ARG A 152 -9.07 -0.99 5.54
CA ARG A 152 -8.54 -0.07 4.52
C ARG A 152 -9.59 0.97 4.19
N GLU A 153 -9.20 2.22 4.23
CA GLU A 153 -10.03 3.34 3.81
C GLU A 153 -9.40 4.00 2.59
N VAL A 154 -10.10 3.99 1.44
CA VAL A 154 -9.55 4.31 0.13
C VAL A 154 -10.15 5.59 -0.42
N TYR A 155 -9.28 6.49 -0.83
CA TYR A 155 -9.57 7.81 -1.36
C TYR A 155 -9.61 7.76 -2.89
N GLY A 156 -10.78 7.91 -3.48
CA GLY A 156 -10.91 8.19 -4.92
C GLY A 156 -10.63 9.66 -5.23
N ASP A 157 -10.83 10.52 -4.23
CA ASP A 157 -10.43 11.93 -4.21
C ASP A 157 -9.74 12.22 -2.86
N TRP A 158 -8.55 12.81 -2.90
CA TRP A 158 -7.77 13.06 -1.68
C TRP A 158 -8.31 14.19 -0.81
N SER A 159 -9.34 14.91 -1.25
CA SER A 159 -10.11 15.86 -0.43
C SER A 159 -11.18 15.19 0.45
N GLN A 160 -11.47 13.91 0.22
CA GLN A 160 -12.42 13.14 1.02
C GLN A 160 -11.98 13.05 2.49
N GLN A 161 -12.95 12.85 3.37
CA GLN A 161 -12.71 12.73 4.81
C GLN A 161 -12.84 11.28 5.25
N ARG A 162 -11.86 10.82 6.03
CA ARG A 162 -11.93 9.50 6.65
C ARG A 162 -13.04 9.42 7.68
N GLY A 163 -13.49 8.20 7.95
CA GLY A 163 -14.36 7.89 9.07
C GLY A 163 -13.63 7.79 10.41
N THR A 164 -14.35 7.38 11.42
CA THR A 164 -13.79 6.97 12.71
C THR A 164 -13.93 5.47 12.89
N LEU A 165 -12.96 4.84 13.55
CA LEU A 165 -12.91 3.41 13.77
C LEU A 165 -12.43 3.11 15.18
N ALA A 166 -13.05 2.14 15.82
CA ALA A 166 -12.60 1.56 17.08
C ALA A 166 -12.80 0.05 17.06
N VAL A 167 -11.99 -0.67 17.82
CA VAL A 167 -12.13 -2.11 18.02
C VAL A 167 -12.11 -2.43 19.51
N SER A 168 -12.95 -3.35 19.95
CA SER A 168 -12.97 -3.87 21.30
C SER A 168 -13.09 -5.38 21.28
N ARG A 169 -12.45 -6.06 22.22
CA ARG A 169 -12.71 -7.47 22.53
C ARG A 169 -13.73 -7.53 23.65
N LEU A 170 -14.86 -8.24 23.43
CA LEU A 170 -16.03 -8.12 24.30
C LEU A 170 -15.80 -8.64 25.72
N ASP A 171 -14.99 -9.68 25.90
CA ASP A 171 -14.70 -10.25 27.22
C ASP A 171 -13.75 -9.41 28.08
N THR A 172 -13.03 -8.42 27.49
CA THR A 172 -12.11 -7.52 28.18
C THR A 172 -12.53 -6.05 28.12
N ALA A 173 -13.60 -5.74 27.41
CA ALA A 173 -14.12 -4.38 27.32
C ALA A 173 -14.43 -3.79 28.72
N GLY A 174 -13.93 -2.58 28.98
CA GLY A 174 -14.09 -1.91 30.27
C GLY A 174 -13.13 -2.38 31.38
N THR A 175 -12.25 -3.34 31.09
CA THR A 175 -11.20 -3.75 32.05
C THR A 175 -9.86 -3.08 31.72
N ALA A 176 -9.00 -2.91 32.70
CA ALA A 176 -7.65 -2.41 32.47
C ALA A 176 -6.69 -3.55 32.10
N PRO A 177 -5.71 -3.32 31.20
CA PRO A 177 -4.66 -4.29 30.98
C PRO A 177 -3.82 -4.53 32.25
N PRO A 178 -3.18 -5.70 32.39
CA PRO A 178 -2.33 -5.98 33.53
C PRO A 178 -1.12 -5.00 33.56
N PRO A 179 -0.57 -4.71 34.73
CA PRO A 179 0.65 -3.89 34.85
C PRO A 179 1.79 -4.45 34.01
N LEU A 180 2.63 -3.56 33.49
CA LEU A 180 3.82 -3.97 32.72
C LEU A 180 4.75 -4.82 33.61
N SER A 181 5.20 -5.93 33.04
CA SER A 181 6.19 -6.81 33.68
C SER A 181 7.51 -6.79 32.89
N ARG A 182 8.60 -7.15 33.57
CA ARG A 182 9.90 -7.38 32.92
C ARG A 182 9.76 -8.35 31.72
N GLN A 183 9.07 -9.46 31.92
CA GLN A 183 8.83 -10.48 30.92
C GLN A 183 8.06 -9.93 29.69
N THR A 184 7.08 -9.06 29.91
CA THR A 184 6.33 -8.41 28.82
C THR A 184 7.25 -7.55 27.97
N ILE A 185 8.13 -6.75 28.57
CA ILE A 185 9.06 -5.89 27.85
C ILE A 185 10.09 -6.73 27.06
N GLU A 186 10.67 -7.75 27.68
CA GLU A 186 11.61 -8.68 27.01
C GLU A 186 10.96 -9.33 25.77
N LYS A 187 9.72 -9.83 25.92
CA LYS A 187 8.95 -10.43 24.84
C LYS A 187 8.65 -9.43 23.70
N ARG A 188 8.34 -8.18 24.02
CA ARG A 188 8.05 -7.15 23.01
C ARG A 188 9.28 -6.84 22.17
N TYR A 189 10.45 -6.65 22.77
CA TYR A 189 11.70 -6.44 22.03
C TYR A 189 12.07 -7.65 21.15
N ALA A 190 11.95 -8.86 21.68
CA ALA A 190 12.19 -10.09 20.91
C ALA A 190 11.21 -10.22 19.74
N THR A 191 9.94 -9.87 19.96
CA THR A 191 8.91 -9.89 18.90
C THR A 191 9.21 -8.85 17.82
N ALA A 192 9.56 -7.62 18.18
CA ALA A 192 9.92 -6.57 17.24
C ALA A 192 11.13 -6.98 16.38
N GLY A 193 12.17 -7.54 16.99
CA GLY A 193 13.34 -8.02 16.26
C GLY A 193 13.00 -9.15 15.28
N LYS A 194 12.26 -10.17 15.72
CA LYS A 194 11.82 -11.27 14.84
C LYS A 194 10.99 -10.77 13.68
N GLN A 195 10.05 -9.86 13.94
CA GLN A 195 9.19 -9.27 12.91
C GLN A 195 9.97 -8.44 11.90
N LEU A 196 11.00 -7.71 12.34
CA LEU A 196 11.84 -6.91 11.46
C LEU A 196 12.55 -7.77 10.42
N VAL A 197 13.25 -8.81 10.85
CA VAL A 197 13.96 -9.72 9.94
C VAL A 197 12.98 -10.43 9.00
N SER A 198 11.87 -10.94 9.55
CA SER A 198 10.82 -11.59 8.74
C SER A 198 10.25 -10.64 7.70
N ARG A 199 9.96 -9.38 8.06
CA ARG A 199 9.41 -8.37 7.15
C ARG A 199 10.34 -8.10 5.97
N VAL A 200 11.63 -7.90 6.23
CA VAL A 200 12.61 -7.65 5.15
C VAL A 200 12.70 -8.86 4.22
N LYS A 201 12.81 -10.08 4.75
CA LYS A 201 12.83 -11.31 3.94
C LYS A 201 11.56 -11.47 3.10
N THR A 202 10.39 -11.29 3.71
CA THR A 202 9.09 -11.41 3.04
C THR A 202 8.99 -10.50 1.83
N TRP A 203 9.28 -9.22 2.00
CA TRP A 203 9.08 -8.24 0.92
C TRP A 203 10.21 -8.25 -0.12
N LEU A 204 11.35 -8.84 0.15
CA LEU A 204 12.34 -9.20 -0.86
C LEU A 204 11.88 -10.42 -1.70
N GLN A 205 11.17 -11.37 -1.08
CA GLN A 205 10.71 -12.59 -1.74
C GLN A 205 9.39 -12.41 -2.51
N PHE A 206 8.45 -11.62 -2.00
CA PHE A 206 7.10 -11.47 -2.55
C PHE A 206 7.07 -11.07 -4.05
N PRO A 207 7.91 -10.11 -4.52
CA PRO A 207 7.99 -9.78 -5.94
C PRO A 207 8.41 -10.94 -6.85
N GLN A 208 9.21 -11.88 -6.33
CA GLN A 208 9.63 -13.07 -7.09
C GLN A 208 8.43 -13.96 -7.42
N TRP A 209 7.43 -14.01 -6.54
CA TRP A 209 6.24 -14.83 -6.76
C TRP A 209 5.23 -14.21 -7.71
N PHE A 210 5.09 -12.88 -7.70
CA PHE A 210 3.92 -12.24 -8.31
C PHE A 210 4.23 -11.20 -9.38
N TYR A 211 5.49 -10.76 -9.54
CA TYR A 211 5.86 -9.68 -10.46
C TYR A 211 7.00 -10.02 -11.41
N LEU A 212 8.14 -10.50 -10.89
CA LEU A 212 9.37 -10.61 -11.67
C LEU A 212 9.37 -11.80 -12.67
N ASN A 213 8.35 -12.64 -12.63
CA ASN A 213 8.08 -13.68 -13.63
C ASN A 213 7.19 -13.19 -14.79
N ILE A 214 6.67 -11.95 -14.72
CA ILE A 214 5.94 -11.30 -15.80
C ILE A 214 6.97 -10.72 -16.78
N PRO A 215 6.73 -10.74 -18.11
CA PRO A 215 7.66 -10.09 -19.04
C PRO A 215 7.83 -8.59 -18.72
N VAL A 216 9.06 -8.10 -18.79
CA VAL A 216 9.39 -6.71 -18.51
C VAL A 216 8.62 -5.75 -19.44
N ASN A 217 8.25 -4.59 -18.91
CA ASN A 217 7.47 -3.57 -19.62
C ASN A 217 6.10 -4.08 -20.13
N THR A 218 5.52 -5.04 -19.39
CA THR A 218 4.15 -5.53 -19.63
C THR A 218 3.36 -5.59 -18.33
N MET A 219 2.05 -5.76 -18.44
CA MET A 219 1.16 -5.95 -17.31
C MET A 219 0.19 -7.10 -17.59
N VAL A 220 -0.17 -7.85 -16.53
CA VAL A 220 -1.16 -8.93 -16.63
C VAL A 220 -2.58 -8.36 -16.73
N ALA A 221 -3.50 -9.17 -17.26
CA ALA A 221 -4.94 -8.85 -17.23
C ALA A 221 -5.44 -8.64 -15.79
N PRO A 222 -6.49 -7.82 -15.59
CA PRO A 222 -7.11 -7.68 -14.27
C PRO A 222 -7.55 -9.02 -13.70
N ARG A 223 -7.17 -9.27 -12.44
CA ARG A 223 -7.56 -10.49 -11.70
C ARG A 223 -7.71 -10.14 -10.21
N LEU A 224 -8.40 -10.98 -9.46
CA LEU A 224 -8.42 -10.85 -7.99
C LEU A 224 -6.99 -10.81 -7.46
N THR A 225 -6.73 -9.92 -6.52
CA THR A 225 -5.37 -9.60 -6.06
C THR A 225 -4.76 -10.78 -5.31
N PRO A 226 -3.74 -11.45 -5.86
CA PRO A 226 -3.06 -12.51 -5.14
C PRO A 226 -2.35 -11.97 -3.90
N GLY A 227 -2.58 -12.58 -2.75
CA GLY A 227 -1.93 -12.20 -1.50
C GLY A 227 -2.24 -10.80 -0.98
N GLY A 228 -3.31 -10.16 -1.47
CA GLY A 228 -3.76 -8.85 -1.05
C GLY A 228 -5.21 -8.83 -0.55
N LEU A 229 -5.90 -7.70 -0.75
CA LEU A 229 -7.33 -7.58 -0.44
C LEU A 229 -8.15 -8.48 -1.39
N ALA A 230 -8.90 -9.42 -0.82
CA ALA A 230 -9.60 -10.46 -1.60
C ALA A 230 -10.74 -9.92 -2.49
N THR A 231 -11.30 -8.74 -2.17
CA THR A 231 -12.36 -8.09 -2.95
C THR A 231 -11.83 -7.16 -4.05
N GLN A 232 -10.50 -6.97 -4.13
CA GLN A 232 -9.85 -6.07 -5.06
C GLN A 232 -9.40 -6.82 -6.32
N TYR A 233 -9.63 -6.22 -7.48
CA TYR A 233 -8.94 -6.59 -8.71
C TYR A 233 -7.63 -5.82 -8.85
N SER A 234 -6.63 -6.45 -9.46
CA SER A 234 -5.35 -5.83 -9.77
C SER A 234 -4.80 -6.28 -11.11
N SER A 235 -4.04 -5.40 -11.73
CA SER A 235 -3.13 -5.71 -12.83
C SER A 235 -1.73 -5.32 -12.40
N ALA A 236 -0.80 -6.25 -12.48
CA ALA A 236 0.57 -6.14 -12.00
C ALA A 236 1.56 -6.26 -13.15
N GLY A 237 2.70 -5.64 -13.01
CA GLY A 237 3.83 -5.72 -13.92
C GLY A 237 5.08 -5.11 -13.32
N HIS A 238 6.15 -5.14 -14.08
CA HIS A 238 7.38 -4.42 -13.72
C HIS A 238 8.00 -3.77 -14.96
N PHE A 239 8.76 -2.72 -14.72
CA PHE A 239 9.39 -1.97 -15.78
C PHE A 239 10.92 -1.99 -15.67
N GLU A 240 11.55 -1.85 -16.83
CA GLU A 240 12.95 -1.52 -16.97
C GLU A 240 13.10 -0.51 -18.10
N LEU A 241 13.61 0.69 -17.78
CA LEU A 241 13.69 1.82 -18.68
C LEU A 241 15.12 2.37 -18.75
N ARG A 242 15.57 2.70 -19.96
CA ARG A 242 16.72 3.59 -20.13
C ARG A 242 16.27 5.05 -19.91
N PRO A 243 17.21 5.98 -19.63
CA PRO A 243 16.88 7.38 -19.39
C PRO A 243 16.17 8.09 -20.57
N ASP A 244 16.34 7.57 -21.78
CA ASP A 244 15.73 8.04 -23.03
C ASP A 244 14.44 7.32 -23.41
N GLN A 245 13.87 6.51 -22.51
CA GLN A 245 12.67 5.72 -22.74
C GLN A 245 11.52 6.10 -21.82
N ALA A 246 10.31 5.77 -22.25
CA ALA A 246 9.09 5.90 -21.48
C ALA A 246 8.15 4.71 -21.75
N LEU A 247 7.20 4.48 -20.83
CA LEU A 247 6.04 3.66 -21.10
C LEU A 247 4.82 4.55 -21.34
N VAL A 248 4.06 4.24 -22.37
CA VAL A 248 2.70 4.75 -22.55
C VAL A 248 1.74 3.64 -22.18
N ILE A 249 1.05 3.82 -21.05
CA ILE A 249 0.10 2.84 -20.52
C ILE A 249 -1.30 3.32 -20.82
N THR A 250 -2.08 2.55 -21.58
CA THR A 250 -3.46 2.88 -21.93
C THR A 250 -4.41 1.93 -21.22
N VAL A 251 -5.37 2.48 -20.47
CA VAL A 251 -6.42 1.74 -19.77
C VAL A 251 -7.78 2.35 -20.09
N PRO A 252 -8.86 1.55 -20.31
CA PRO A 252 -10.21 2.09 -20.46
C PRO A 252 -10.67 2.81 -19.19
N VAL A 253 -11.49 3.86 -19.35
CA VAL A 253 -12.23 4.42 -18.21
C VAL A 253 -13.08 3.31 -17.60
N SER A 254 -12.99 3.15 -16.29
CA SER A 254 -13.70 2.10 -15.55
C SER A 254 -14.99 2.64 -14.94
N ASP A 255 -16.00 1.78 -14.82
CA ASP A 255 -17.19 1.99 -14.01
C ASP A 255 -16.96 1.72 -12.51
N ALA A 256 -15.80 1.19 -12.14
CA ALA A 256 -15.42 1.02 -10.75
C ALA A 256 -15.29 2.37 -10.04
N PRO A 257 -15.90 2.56 -8.86
CA PRO A 257 -15.76 3.78 -8.08
C PRO A 257 -14.31 4.16 -7.74
N TYR A 258 -13.43 3.17 -7.61
CA TYR A 258 -12.01 3.38 -7.45
C TYR A 258 -11.21 2.60 -8.50
N LEU A 259 -10.35 3.34 -9.18
CA LEU A 259 -9.26 2.83 -10.03
C LEU A 259 -8.01 3.64 -9.71
N GLY A 260 -6.94 3.00 -9.25
CA GLY A 260 -5.66 3.62 -8.97
C GLY A 260 -4.52 2.96 -9.72
N PHE A 261 -3.56 3.77 -10.17
CA PHE A 261 -2.27 3.35 -10.73
C PHE A 261 -1.13 3.88 -9.88
N GLN A 262 -0.10 3.09 -9.67
CA GLN A 262 1.11 3.52 -8.97
C GLN A 262 2.36 2.83 -9.48
N LEU A 263 3.50 3.46 -9.23
CA LEU A 263 4.82 2.85 -9.28
C LEU A 263 5.24 2.37 -7.90
N GLY A 264 6.11 1.37 -7.91
CA GLY A 264 6.85 0.93 -6.73
C GLY A 264 8.31 0.73 -7.05
N SER A 265 9.18 0.92 -6.05
CA SER A 265 10.60 0.60 -6.16
C SER A 265 10.85 -0.90 -6.00
N MET A 266 12.07 -1.33 -6.30
CA MET A 266 12.46 -2.74 -6.13
C MET A 266 12.46 -3.21 -4.66
N TRP A 267 12.30 -2.30 -3.70
CA TRP A 267 12.04 -2.61 -2.30
C TRP A 267 10.59 -2.99 -2.01
N TYR A 268 9.77 -3.07 -3.06
CA TYR A 268 8.35 -3.38 -3.00
C TYR A 268 7.55 -2.41 -2.11
N ILE A 269 7.84 -1.13 -2.26
CA ILE A 269 7.18 0.00 -1.62
C ILE A 269 6.75 1.04 -2.67
N SER A 270 5.75 1.86 -2.35
CA SER A 270 5.40 3.03 -3.17
C SER A 270 6.55 4.04 -3.22
N LEU A 271 6.71 4.74 -4.33
CA LEU A 271 7.64 5.86 -4.45
C LEU A 271 7.16 7.06 -3.62
N ASP A 272 7.87 8.19 -3.64
CA ASP A 272 7.43 9.42 -2.96
C ASP A 272 6.20 10.01 -3.66
N TYR A 273 5.02 9.63 -3.17
CA TYR A 273 3.75 10.12 -3.69
C TYR A 273 3.28 11.45 -3.06
N ILE A 274 4.01 11.96 -2.07
CA ILE A 274 3.71 13.23 -1.41
C ILE A 274 4.21 14.39 -2.27
N ASN A 275 5.49 14.35 -2.62
CA ASN A 275 6.19 15.44 -3.30
C ASN A 275 6.22 15.29 -4.82
N HIS A 276 5.82 14.12 -5.34
CA HIS A 276 5.88 13.74 -6.74
C HIS A 276 4.61 13.02 -7.19
N GLN A 277 4.30 13.10 -8.48
CA GLN A 277 3.20 12.32 -9.03
C GLN A 277 3.70 10.93 -9.44
N THR A 278 3.88 10.05 -8.47
CA THR A 278 4.27 8.64 -8.66
C THR A 278 3.07 7.69 -8.70
N SER A 279 1.87 8.25 -8.59
CA SER A 279 0.58 7.56 -8.63
C SER A 279 -0.51 8.47 -9.17
N LEU A 280 -1.55 7.87 -9.73
CA LEU A 280 -2.77 8.51 -10.19
C LEU A 280 -3.97 7.62 -9.87
N ASN A 281 -5.07 8.21 -9.41
CA ASN A 281 -6.36 7.52 -9.37
C ASN A 281 -7.35 8.15 -10.36
N ASN A 282 -8.53 7.56 -10.49
CA ASN A 282 -9.55 8.03 -11.43
C ASN A 282 -10.09 9.45 -11.12
N GLY A 283 -9.93 9.95 -9.89
CA GLY A 283 -10.23 11.35 -9.54
C GLY A 283 -9.11 12.33 -9.93
N GLN A 284 -7.91 11.83 -10.21
CA GLN A 284 -6.73 12.63 -10.53
C GLN A 284 -6.34 12.54 -12.02
N ALA A 285 -6.60 11.40 -12.66
CA ALA A 285 -6.24 11.15 -14.04
C ALA A 285 -7.20 11.85 -15.01
N GLN A 286 -6.67 12.40 -16.08
CA GLN A 286 -7.44 12.98 -17.16
C GLN A 286 -7.76 11.88 -18.20
N ALA A 287 -9.06 11.69 -18.48
CA ALA A 287 -9.50 10.80 -19.53
C ALA A 287 -9.45 11.49 -20.90
N ASP A 288 -9.09 10.74 -21.92
CA ASP A 288 -9.13 11.18 -23.29
C ASP A 288 -10.57 11.14 -23.87
N PRO A 289 -10.84 11.90 -24.94
CA PRO A 289 -12.16 11.91 -25.59
C PRO A 289 -12.64 10.56 -26.10
N ASP A 290 -11.75 9.59 -26.31
CA ASP A 290 -12.09 8.22 -26.73
C ASP A 290 -12.44 7.28 -25.56
N GLY A 291 -12.58 7.79 -24.35
CA GLY A 291 -12.93 7.00 -23.17
C GLY A 291 -11.78 6.16 -22.62
N LYS A 292 -10.54 6.56 -22.86
CA LYS A 292 -9.34 5.91 -22.32
C LYS A 292 -8.54 6.89 -21.48
N VAL A 293 -7.76 6.35 -20.55
CA VAL A 293 -6.74 7.09 -19.80
C VAL A 293 -5.39 6.63 -20.33
N ARG A 294 -4.55 7.59 -20.75
CA ARG A 294 -3.17 7.34 -21.14
C ARG A 294 -2.23 7.93 -20.10
N ILE A 295 -1.39 7.07 -19.55
CA ILE A 295 -0.42 7.41 -18.51
C ILE A 295 0.97 7.29 -19.12
N VAL A 296 1.79 8.33 -18.96
CA VAL A 296 3.19 8.32 -19.38
C VAL A 296 4.06 8.08 -18.15
N VAL A 297 4.78 6.97 -18.11
CA VAL A 297 5.78 6.66 -17.09
C VAL A 297 7.16 7.02 -17.65
N ALA A 298 7.78 8.01 -17.07
CA ALA A 298 9.09 8.52 -17.52
C ALA A 298 9.84 9.24 -16.40
N ASP A 299 11.16 9.33 -16.51
CA ASP A 299 12.00 10.09 -15.60
C ASP A 299 11.92 11.60 -15.90
N GLN A 300 11.93 11.96 -17.17
CA GLN A 300 11.84 13.34 -17.62
C GLN A 300 10.39 13.77 -17.81
N ASN A 301 10.09 15.05 -17.55
CA ASN A 301 8.76 15.61 -17.72
C ASN A 301 8.38 15.74 -19.20
N PRO A 302 7.37 14.98 -19.69
CA PRO A 302 6.91 15.07 -21.08
C PRO A 302 5.89 16.21 -21.30
N GLY A 303 5.55 17.00 -20.29
CA GLY A 303 4.60 18.10 -20.40
C GLY A 303 3.13 17.68 -20.47
N VAL A 304 2.75 16.51 -19.94
CA VAL A 304 1.38 15.99 -19.93
C VAL A 304 0.84 15.77 -18.53
N THR A 305 -0.47 15.90 -18.38
CA THR A 305 -1.19 15.81 -17.09
C THR A 305 -1.01 14.46 -16.41
N ASN A 306 -1.08 13.37 -17.19
CA ASN A 306 -0.98 12.00 -16.67
C ASN A 306 0.47 11.47 -16.70
N TRP A 307 1.46 12.33 -16.51
CA TRP A 307 2.82 11.89 -16.29
C TRP A 307 2.99 11.30 -14.88
N VAL A 308 3.60 10.14 -14.79
CA VAL A 308 3.95 9.46 -13.54
C VAL A 308 5.47 9.32 -13.48
N GLU A 309 6.06 9.93 -12.46
CA GLU A 309 7.49 10.12 -12.29
C GLU A 309 8.19 8.86 -11.79
N THR A 310 9.28 8.44 -12.45
CA THR A 310 10.09 7.31 -11.99
C THR A 310 11.10 7.68 -10.90
N LEU A 311 11.39 8.95 -10.70
CA LEU A 311 12.35 9.47 -9.71
C LEU A 311 13.76 8.87 -9.87
N GLY A 312 14.22 8.69 -11.10
CA GLY A 312 15.51 8.09 -11.41
C GLY A 312 15.53 6.55 -11.32
N HIS A 313 14.45 5.92 -10.91
CA HIS A 313 14.38 4.44 -10.89
C HIS A 313 14.34 3.90 -12.32
N ARG A 314 15.36 3.12 -12.68
CA ARG A 314 15.42 2.43 -13.98
C ARG A 314 14.57 1.17 -14.00
N ARG A 315 14.28 0.60 -12.83
CA ARG A 315 13.48 -0.59 -12.62
C ARG A 315 12.50 -0.39 -11.47
N GLY A 316 11.34 -1.00 -11.56
CA GLY A 316 10.36 -0.94 -10.50
C GLY A 316 9.07 -1.65 -10.87
N PHE A 317 8.07 -1.53 -10.04
CA PHE A 317 6.79 -2.20 -10.19
C PHE A 317 5.72 -1.27 -10.74
N LEU A 318 4.81 -1.86 -11.52
CA LEU A 318 3.60 -1.25 -12.06
C LEU A 318 2.40 -1.92 -11.40
N GLN A 319 1.46 -1.13 -10.88
CA GLN A 319 0.29 -1.69 -10.20
C GLN A 319 -0.96 -0.87 -10.48
N PHE A 320 -1.98 -1.52 -11.09
CA PHE A 320 -3.36 -1.05 -11.06
C PHE A 320 -4.16 -1.76 -9.98
N ARG A 321 -5.15 -1.04 -9.41
CA ARG A 321 -6.13 -1.58 -8.47
C ARG A 321 -7.52 -1.05 -8.80
N TRP A 322 -8.50 -1.97 -8.85
CA TRP A 322 -9.93 -1.65 -8.98
C TRP A 322 -10.63 -2.14 -7.72
N GLN A 323 -11.47 -1.30 -7.15
CA GLN A 323 -12.29 -1.67 -5.99
C GLN A 323 -13.75 -1.32 -6.22
N ARG A 324 -14.64 -2.04 -5.52
CA ARG A 324 -16.11 -1.90 -5.63
C ARG A 324 -16.62 -2.18 -7.05
N VAL A 325 -15.96 -3.06 -7.75
CA VAL A 325 -16.42 -3.46 -9.09
C VAL A 325 -17.80 -4.11 -9.03
N SER A 326 -18.64 -3.83 -10.03
CA SER A 326 -20.00 -4.36 -10.14
C SER A 326 -20.08 -5.67 -10.93
N ARG A 327 -19.00 -6.04 -11.61
CA ARG A 327 -18.88 -7.21 -12.48
C ARG A 327 -17.46 -7.77 -12.47
N GLN A 328 -17.32 -8.97 -13.00
CA GLN A 328 -16.00 -9.53 -13.25
C GLN A 328 -15.26 -8.71 -14.32
N LEU A 329 -14.02 -8.32 -14.05
CA LEU A 329 -13.15 -7.68 -15.01
C LEU A 329 -12.50 -8.73 -15.93
N THR A 330 -12.21 -8.32 -17.15
CA THR A 330 -11.64 -9.15 -18.22
C THR A 330 -10.35 -8.51 -18.77
N GLN A 331 -9.71 -9.17 -19.73
CA GLN A 331 -8.56 -8.62 -20.47
C GLN A 331 -8.87 -7.25 -21.08
N ALA A 332 -10.10 -7.04 -21.58
CA ALA A 332 -10.51 -5.79 -22.24
C ALA A 332 -10.60 -4.59 -21.26
N ASP A 333 -10.73 -4.85 -19.97
CA ASP A 333 -10.75 -3.82 -18.91
C ASP A 333 -9.35 -3.45 -18.45
N GLY A 334 -8.34 -4.21 -18.86
CA GLY A 334 -6.96 -4.08 -18.42
C GLY A 334 -6.14 -3.07 -19.22
N PRO A 335 -4.94 -2.75 -18.72
CA PRO A 335 -4.02 -1.88 -19.40
C PRO A 335 -3.33 -2.57 -20.59
N THR A 336 -2.98 -1.77 -21.59
CA THR A 336 -1.95 -2.09 -22.59
C THR A 336 -0.73 -1.22 -22.34
N VAL A 337 0.47 -1.74 -22.58
CA VAL A 337 1.74 -1.05 -22.32
C VAL A 337 2.52 -0.98 -23.62
N GLU A 338 2.99 0.21 -23.97
CA GLU A 338 3.86 0.47 -25.12
C GLU A 338 5.16 1.10 -24.61
N LEU A 339 6.30 0.49 -24.96
CA LEU A 339 7.63 1.05 -24.74
C LEU A 339 7.98 1.96 -25.91
N VAL A 340 8.30 3.21 -25.62
CA VAL A 340 8.64 4.22 -26.62
C VAL A 340 9.92 4.94 -26.26
N ASP A 341 10.62 5.50 -27.24
CA ASP A 341 11.64 6.48 -26.99
C ASP A 341 10.99 7.79 -26.50
N PHE A 342 11.65 8.53 -25.63
CA PHE A 342 11.08 9.73 -25.00
C PHE A 342 10.58 10.75 -26.04
N ASP A 343 11.35 10.96 -27.11
CA ASP A 343 10.99 11.88 -28.20
C ASP A 343 9.79 11.38 -29.04
N ALA A 344 9.44 10.10 -28.95
CA ALA A 344 8.31 9.53 -29.64
C ALA A 344 6.98 9.61 -28.85
N ILE A 345 7.00 10.04 -27.58
CA ILE A 345 5.80 10.22 -26.75
C ILE A 345 4.70 11.01 -27.49
N PRO A 346 4.98 12.14 -28.19
CA PRO A 346 3.95 12.89 -28.89
C PRO A 346 3.19 12.08 -29.94
N ALA A 347 3.88 11.15 -30.64
CA ALA A 347 3.25 10.29 -31.63
C ALA A 347 2.40 9.16 -31.01
N ALA A 348 2.73 8.74 -29.79
CA ALA A 348 1.99 7.72 -29.05
C ALA A 348 0.75 8.28 -28.31
N LEU A 349 0.58 9.60 -28.26
CA LEU A 349 -0.55 10.27 -27.60
C LEU A 349 -1.49 10.92 -28.63
N PRO A 350 -2.55 10.25 -29.07
CA PRO A 350 -3.45 10.77 -30.10
C PRO A 350 -4.19 12.06 -29.68
N TYR A 351 -4.29 12.31 -28.37
CA TYR A 351 -4.93 13.50 -27.79
C TYR A 351 -3.92 14.38 -27.03
N LEU A 352 -2.69 14.51 -27.55
CA LEU A 352 -1.60 15.24 -26.88
C LEU A 352 -2.02 16.66 -26.47
N GLU A 353 -2.66 17.41 -27.35
CA GLU A 353 -3.07 18.79 -27.04
C GLU A 353 -4.08 18.89 -25.89
N HIS A 354 -4.95 17.87 -25.74
CA HIS A 354 -5.87 17.74 -24.63
C HIS A 354 -5.15 17.45 -23.31
N ASN A 355 -4.03 16.75 -23.38
CA ASN A 355 -3.27 16.27 -22.20
C ASN A 355 -2.14 17.19 -21.76
N LYS A 356 -1.83 18.25 -22.52
CA LYS A 356 -0.76 19.19 -22.15
C LYS A 356 -1.03 19.88 -20.81
N ILE A 357 0.03 20.03 -20.04
CA ILE A 357 0.01 20.77 -18.78
C ILE A 357 1.13 21.82 -18.75
N SER A 358 0.83 23.03 -18.29
CA SER A 358 1.86 24.04 -18.07
C SER A 358 2.66 23.76 -16.80
N GLU A 359 3.89 24.28 -16.73
CA GLU A 359 4.73 24.16 -15.54
C GLU A 359 4.04 24.72 -14.28
N GLY A 360 3.35 25.86 -14.42
CA GLY A 360 2.60 26.44 -13.30
C GLY A 360 1.45 25.57 -12.81
N ALA A 361 0.69 24.95 -13.73
CA ALA A 361 -0.37 24.02 -13.37
C ALA A 361 0.19 22.73 -12.77
N TRP A 362 1.34 22.23 -13.25
CA TRP A 362 2.04 21.10 -12.65
C TRP A 362 2.46 21.38 -11.20
N ARG A 363 3.11 22.53 -10.96
CA ARG A 363 3.48 22.93 -9.59
C ARG A 363 2.29 23.05 -8.65
N ALA A 364 1.18 23.60 -9.12
CA ALA A 364 -0.06 23.71 -8.35
C ALA A 364 -0.60 22.29 -8.01
N ARG A 365 -0.52 21.35 -8.94
CA ARG A 365 -0.92 19.95 -8.73
C ARG A 365 -0.08 19.28 -7.66
N ILE A 366 1.24 19.46 -7.66
CA ILE A 366 2.13 18.91 -6.63
C ILE A 366 1.84 19.57 -5.26
N ALA A 367 1.67 20.89 -5.21
CA ALA A 367 1.31 21.59 -3.97
C ALA A 367 -0.02 21.09 -3.37
N LEU A 368 -1.02 20.81 -4.22
CA LEU A 368 -2.28 20.23 -3.80
C LEU A 368 -2.10 18.81 -3.22
N ARG A 369 -1.28 17.97 -3.85
CA ARG A 369 -0.95 16.62 -3.32
C ARG A 369 -0.35 16.72 -1.92
N GLN A 370 0.66 17.57 -1.74
CA GLN A 370 1.31 17.79 -0.44
C GLN A 370 0.31 18.21 0.63
N GLN A 371 -0.56 19.18 0.33
CA GLN A 371 -1.59 19.65 1.25
C GLN A 371 -2.60 18.57 1.61
N GLN A 372 -3.10 17.84 0.62
CA GLN A 372 -4.11 16.80 0.83
C GLN A 372 -3.57 15.63 1.65
N ILE A 373 -2.31 15.20 1.40
CA ILE A 373 -1.67 14.17 2.22
C ILE A 373 -1.47 14.65 3.66
N ALA A 374 -0.98 15.88 3.86
CA ALA A 374 -0.82 16.44 5.20
C ALA A 374 -2.16 16.46 5.97
N THR A 375 -3.23 16.93 5.33
CA THR A 375 -4.59 16.94 5.93
C THR A 375 -5.06 15.53 6.26
N ARG A 376 -4.91 14.58 5.33
CA ARG A 376 -5.34 13.18 5.51
C ARG A 376 -4.62 12.47 6.66
N MET A 377 -3.34 12.79 6.89
CA MET A 377 -2.54 12.14 7.93
C MET A 377 -2.80 12.70 9.33
N LEU A 378 -3.18 13.97 9.45
CA LEU A 378 -3.34 14.68 10.72
C LEU A 378 -4.80 15.02 11.04
N GLY A 379 -5.72 14.91 10.06
CA GLY A 379 -7.14 15.23 10.18
C GLY A 379 -8.02 14.17 10.86
#